data_c895490870b09b6a0176367095735753
#
_entry.id   c895490870b09b6a0176367095735753
#
_cell.length_a   1.000
_cell.length_b   1.000
_cell.length_c   1.000
_cell.angle_alpha   90.00
_cell.angle_beta   90.00
_cell.angle_gamma   90.00
#
_symmetry.space_group_name_H-M   'P 1'
#
loop_
_entity.id
_entity.type
_entity.pdbx_description
1 polymer ?
#
loop_
_entity_poly.entity_id
_entity_poly.type
_entity_poly.pdbx_seq_one_letter_code
_entity_poly.pdbx_strand_id
1 'polypeptide(L)'
;MKIHKQLRGCIGTIAPVYANIAEEIAHNAISACSRDPRFSPVRPYELSEITYNVDVLQPAEPIASADELDVKKYGVIVECGSRRGLLLPDIDGVDTVEQQIAIARQKGQISADEQVQLYRFEVVRHF
;
A
#
# COMPACT_ATOMS: atom_id res chain seq x y z
N MET A 1 -3.92 -3.97 9.91
CA MET A 1 -4.54 -4.71 11.05
C MET A 1 -4.83 -6.15 10.64
N LYS A 2 -4.50 -7.09 11.50
CA LYS A 2 -4.74 -8.52 11.29
C LYS A 2 -5.37 -9.14 12.54
N ILE A 3 -6.17 -10.18 12.34
CA ILE A 3 -6.66 -11.07 13.39
C ILE A 3 -6.24 -12.49 13.01
N HIS A 4 -5.55 -13.20 13.91
CA HIS A 4 -5.03 -14.54 13.64
C HIS A 4 -4.25 -14.63 12.31
N LYS A 5 -3.39 -13.65 12.06
CA LYS A 5 -2.57 -13.52 10.83
C LYS A 5 -3.37 -13.23 9.54
N GLN A 6 -4.69 -13.11 9.61
CA GLN A 6 -5.54 -12.76 8.47
C GLN A 6 -5.80 -11.26 8.43
N LEU A 7 -5.82 -10.69 7.22
CA LEU A 7 -6.12 -9.28 7.02
C LEU A 7 -7.51 -8.95 7.57
N ARG A 8 -7.60 -7.91 8.39
CA ARG A 8 -8.87 -7.42 8.96
C ARG A 8 -9.20 -5.99 8.52
N GLY A 9 -8.22 -5.23 8.12
CA GLY A 9 -8.38 -3.88 7.56
C GLY A 9 -7.02 -3.27 7.24
N CYS A 10 -6.99 -2.48 6.17
CA CYS A 10 -5.76 -1.82 5.72
C CYS A 10 -6.11 -0.59 4.90
N ILE A 11 -5.84 0.58 5.44
CA ILE A 11 -5.98 1.87 4.74
C ILE A 11 -4.71 2.67 4.99
N GLY A 12 -4.34 3.47 4.02
CA GLY A 12 -3.19 4.35 4.13
C GLY A 12 -3.26 5.51 3.14
N THR A 13 -2.34 6.43 3.28
CA THR A 13 -2.15 7.58 2.40
C THR A 13 -0.76 7.52 1.78
N ILE A 14 -0.65 7.86 0.49
CA ILE A 14 0.62 7.86 -0.24
C ILE A 14 1.43 9.11 0.10
N ALA A 15 0.72 10.24 0.23
CA ALA A 15 1.30 11.53 0.57
C ALA A 15 0.72 12.03 1.90
N PRO A 16 1.46 12.86 2.66
CA PRO A 16 0.95 13.39 3.91
C PRO A 16 -0.30 14.25 3.70
N VAL A 17 -1.34 13.98 4.50
CA VAL A 17 -2.59 14.74 4.53
C VAL A 17 -2.68 15.56 5.83
N TYR A 18 -2.05 15.08 6.90
CA TYR A 18 -2.08 15.68 8.22
C TYR A 18 -0.73 16.34 8.56
N ALA A 19 -0.70 17.10 9.65
CA ALA A 19 0.44 17.92 10.02
C ALA A 19 1.70 17.13 10.42
N ASN A 20 1.50 15.91 10.92
CA ASN A 20 2.60 15.05 11.35
C ASN A 20 2.23 13.57 11.23
N ILE A 21 3.25 12.71 11.34
CA ILE A 21 3.09 11.27 11.16
C ILE A 21 2.17 10.63 12.22
N ALA A 22 2.17 11.14 13.45
CA ALA A 22 1.33 10.59 14.51
C ALA A 22 -0.17 10.81 14.19
N GLU A 23 -0.52 11.99 13.70
CA GLU A 23 -1.88 12.27 13.25
C GLU A 23 -2.26 11.42 12.02
N GLU A 24 -1.33 11.29 11.07
CA GLU A 24 -1.52 10.45 9.87
C GLU A 24 -1.84 9.00 10.27
N ILE A 25 -1.05 8.42 11.17
CA ILE A 25 -1.25 7.06 11.68
C ILE A 25 -2.60 6.93 12.38
N ALA A 26 -2.95 7.86 13.26
CA ALA A 26 -4.21 7.83 14.01
C ALA A 26 -5.42 7.87 13.07
N HIS A 27 -5.43 8.78 12.11
CA HIS A 27 -6.51 8.89 11.13
C HIS A 27 -6.61 7.66 10.21
N ASN A 28 -5.47 7.14 9.76
CA ASN A 28 -5.45 5.93 8.94
C ASN A 28 -5.88 4.69 9.72
N ALA A 29 -5.56 4.61 11.01
CA ALA A 29 -6.04 3.52 11.88
C ALA A 29 -7.57 3.54 12.00
N ILE A 30 -8.17 4.71 12.22
CA ILE A 30 -9.63 4.87 12.25
C ILE A 30 -10.24 4.46 10.92
N SER A 31 -9.66 4.90 9.81
CA SER A 31 -10.14 4.54 8.47
C SER A 31 -10.04 3.04 8.21
N ALA A 32 -8.95 2.41 8.63
CA ALA A 32 -8.77 0.96 8.51
C ALA A 32 -9.76 0.16 9.35
N CYS A 33 -10.15 0.68 10.53
CA CYS A 33 -11.15 0.05 11.40
C CYS A 33 -12.59 0.20 10.87
N SER A 34 -12.90 1.30 10.19
CA SER A 34 -14.31 1.69 9.97
C SER A 34 -14.68 1.98 8.52
N ARG A 35 -13.69 2.19 7.65
CA ARG A 35 -13.92 2.68 6.27
C ARG A 35 -13.29 1.82 5.19
N ASP A 36 -12.71 0.69 5.53
CA ASP A 36 -12.21 -0.25 4.53
C ASP A 36 -13.40 -0.96 3.87
N PRO A 37 -13.65 -0.73 2.57
CA PRO A 37 -14.86 -1.26 1.92
C PRO A 37 -14.87 -2.78 1.80
N ARG A 38 -13.74 -3.43 2.00
CA ARG A 38 -13.63 -4.90 1.94
C ARG A 38 -14.14 -5.59 3.19
N PHE A 39 -14.32 -4.86 4.29
CA PHE A 39 -14.64 -5.42 5.60
C PHE A 39 -15.75 -4.62 6.29
N SER A 40 -16.51 -5.28 7.14
CA SER A 40 -17.40 -4.59 8.08
C SER A 40 -16.59 -3.83 9.13
N PRO A 41 -17.12 -2.74 9.72
CA PRO A 41 -16.41 -2.02 10.78
C PRO A 41 -16.00 -2.93 11.94
N VAL A 42 -14.81 -2.68 12.47
CA VAL A 42 -14.29 -3.41 13.63
C VAL A 42 -15.18 -3.17 14.85
N ARG A 43 -15.52 -4.25 15.56
CA ARG A 43 -16.31 -4.20 16.77
C ARG A 43 -15.42 -4.10 18.01
N PRO A 44 -15.87 -3.51 19.12
CA PRO A 44 -15.07 -3.36 20.34
C PRO A 44 -14.50 -4.70 20.86
N TYR A 45 -15.23 -5.81 20.74
CA TYR A 45 -14.77 -7.11 21.22
C TYR A 45 -13.60 -7.67 20.39
N GLU A 46 -13.39 -7.19 19.16
CA GLU A 46 -12.29 -7.61 18.29
C GLU A 46 -10.95 -6.95 18.67
N LEU A 47 -10.98 -5.83 19.39
CA LEU A 47 -9.78 -5.00 19.65
C LEU A 47 -8.66 -5.77 20.36
N SER A 48 -9.01 -6.68 21.27
CA SER A 48 -8.02 -7.49 21.98
C SER A 48 -7.32 -8.54 21.10
N GLU A 49 -7.89 -8.85 19.96
CA GLU A 49 -7.34 -9.87 19.04
C GLU A 49 -6.59 -9.24 17.85
N ILE A 50 -6.68 -7.91 17.69
CA ILE A 50 -6.06 -7.22 16.55
C ILE A 50 -4.56 -7.05 16.79
N THR A 51 -3.78 -7.45 15.79
CA THR A 51 -2.36 -7.08 15.67
C THR A 51 -2.23 -5.92 14.69
N TYR A 52 -1.40 -4.94 15.03
CA TYR A 52 -1.20 -3.74 14.23
C TYR A 52 0.18 -3.73 13.61
N ASN A 53 0.26 -3.31 12.35
CA ASN A 53 1.50 -2.95 11.68
C ASN A 53 1.32 -1.58 11.06
N VAL A 54 2.39 -0.81 11.03
CA VAL A 54 2.44 0.49 10.35
C VAL A 54 3.58 0.47 9.36
N ASP A 55 3.28 0.71 8.10
CA ASP A 55 4.27 0.86 7.04
C ASP A 55 4.44 2.35 6.76
N VAL A 56 5.64 2.87 7.02
CA VAL A 56 5.99 4.26 6.69
C VAL A 56 6.67 4.26 5.34
N LEU A 57 6.02 4.87 4.35
CA LEU A 57 6.54 4.96 2.98
C LEU A 57 7.67 5.98 2.95
N GLN A 58 8.80 5.57 2.40
CA GLN A 58 9.92 6.47 2.13
C GLN A 58 9.67 7.23 0.82
N PRO A 59 10.42 8.31 0.54
CA PRO A 59 10.25 9.07 -0.69
C PRO A 59 10.36 8.20 -1.93
N ALA A 60 9.43 8.39 -2.87
CA ALA A 60 9.45 7.70 -4.14
C ALA A 60 10.45 8.34 -5.10
N GLU A 61 11.14 7.50 -5.89
CA GLU A 61 12.06 7.98 -6.93
C GLU A 61 11.64 7.42 -8.29
N PRO A 62 11.75 8.22 -9.36
CA PRO A 62 11.44 7.73 -10.71
C PRO A 62 12.50 6.71 -11.15
N ILE A 63 12.04 5.69 -11.88
CA ILE A 63 12.91 4.66 -12.47
C ILE A 63 12.67 4.57 -13.97
N ALA A 64 13.71 4.18 -14.72
CA ALA A 64 13.65 4.08 -16.17
C ALA A 64 13.00 2.78 -16.64
N SER A 65 13.13 1.70 -15.88
CA SER A 65 12.61 0.39 -16.27
C SER A 65 12.30 -0.48 -15.06
N ALA A 66 11.55 -1.57 -15.32
CA ALA A 66 11.22 -2.58 -14.33
C ALA A 66 12.45 -3.33 -13.77
N ASP A 67 13.58 -3.28 -14.47
CA ASP A 67 14.84 -3.90 -14.02
C ASP A 67 15.38 -3.30 -12.72
N GLU A 68 14.94 -2.09 -12.37
CA GLU A 68 15.32 -1.39 -11.15
C GLU A 68 14.40 -1.73 -9.96
N LEU A 69 13.45 -2.65 -10.13
CA LEU A 69 12.53 -3.10 -9.08
C LEU A 69 12.97 -4.41 -8.44
N ASP A 70 12.53 -4.62 -7.22
CA ASP A 70 12.67 -5.84 -6.44
C ASP A 70 11.42 -5.97 -5.57
N VAL A 71 10.61 -6.99 -5.80
CA VAL A 71 9.30 -7.15 -5.13
C VAL A 71 9.39 -7.27 -3.61
N LYS A 72 10.56 -7.67 -3.09
CA LYS A 72 10.77 -7.79 -1.64
C LYS A 72 11.26 -6.50 -1.01
N LYS A 73 11.95 -5.66 -1.78
CA LYS A 73 12.58 -4.43 -1.28
C LYS A 73 11.80 -3.18 -1.62
N TYR A 74 11.28 -3.10 -2.84
CA TYR A 74 10.63 -1.89 -3.35
C TYR A 74 9.15 -2.08 -3.60
N GLY A 75 8.36 -1.11 -3.16
CA GLY A 75 7.03 -0.88 -3.71
C GLY A 75 7.12 -0.18 -5.06
N VAL A 76 6.05 -0.23 -5.81
CA VAL A 76 5.96 0.42 -7.12
C VAL A 76 4.78 1.38 -7.17
N ILE A 77 4.99 2.52 -7.80
CA ILE A 77 3.92 3.43 -8.24
C ILE A 77 3.92 3.41 -9.77
N VAL A 78 2.76 3.16 -10.35
CA VAL A 78 2.53 3.24 -11.79
C VAL A 78 1.64 4.45 -12.04
N GLU A 79 2.11 5.36 -12.89
CA GLU A 79 1.42 6.61 -13.19
C GLU A 79 1.18 6.75 -14.68
N CYS A 80 -0.05 7.09 -15.06
CA CYS A 80 -0.44 7.37 -16.42
C CYS A 80 -1.37 8.59 -16.43
N GLY A 81 -0.82 9.75 -16.77
CA GLY A 81 -1.55 11.02 -16.67
C GLY A 81 -1.97 11.31 -15.24
N SER A 82 -3.28 11.43 -15.01
CA SER A 82 -3.85 11.66 -13.67
C SER A 82 -4.13 10.36 -12.90
N ARG A 83 -4.00 9.21 -13.55
CA ARG A 83 -4.25 7.89 -12.93
C ARG A 83 -2.99 7.36 -12.30
N ARG A 84 -3.14 6.75 -11.14
CA ARG A 84 -2.04 6.23 -10.35
C ARG A 84 -2.45 4.98 -9.61
N GLY A 85 -1.60 3.96 -9.63
CA GLY A 85 -1.75 2.75 -8.84
C GLY A 85 -0.47 2.48 -8.06
N LEU A 86 -0.61 1.91 -6.86
CA LEU A 86 0.51 1.63 -5.98
C LEU A 86 0.38 0.24 -5.38
N LEU A 87 1.49 -0.47 -5.27
CA LEU A 87 1.59 -1.69 -4.48
C LEU A 87 2.83 -1.65 -3.60
N LEU A 88 2.65 -2.04 -2.33
CA LEU A 88 3.72 -2.13 -1.35
C LEU A 88 4.69 -3.27 -1.69
N PRO A 89 5.92 -3.24 -1.16
CA PRO A 89 6.82 -4.38 -1.28
C PRO A 89 6.42 -5.52 -0.34
N ASP A 90 6.95 -6.70 -0.62
CA ASP A 90 6.85 -7.89 0.23
C ASP A 90 5.40 -8.27 0.59
N ILE A 91 4.58 -8.40 -0.45
CA ILE A 91 3.19 -8.82 -0.34
C ILE A 91 3.08 -10.33 -0.64
N ASP A 92 2.40 -11.05 0.23
CA ASP A 92 2.15 -12.48 0.04
C ASP A 92 1.43 -12.74 -1.29
N GLY A 93 1.94 -13.69 -2.05
CA GLY A 93 1.38 -14.05 -3.36
C GLY A 93 1.86 -13.20 -4.52
N VAL A 94 2.70 -12.20 -4.26
CA VAL A 94 3.33 -11.37 -5.31
C VAL A 94 4.82 -11.68 -5.33
N ASP A 95 5.21 -12.53 -6.28
CA ASP A 95 6.57 -13.09 -6.35
C ASP A 95 7.44 -12.49 -7.45
N THR A 96 6.84 -11.82 -8.42
CA THR A 96 7.55 -11.23 -9.56
C THR A 96 7.24 -9.75 -9.73
N VAL A 97 8.18 -9.03 -10.34
CA VAL A 97 8.03 -7.61 -10.69
C VAL A 97 6.85 -7.41 -11.66
N GLU A 98 6.67 -8.33 -12.60
CA GLU A 98 5.56 -8.29 -13.56
C GLU A 98 4.20 -8.36 -12.87
N GLN A 99 4.05 -9.24 -11.88
CA GLN A 99 2.84 -9.34 -11.06
C GLN A 99 2.60 -8.05 -10.27
N GLN A 100 3.66 -7.51 -9.66
CA GLN A 100 3.59 -6.28 -8.89
C GLN A 100 3.10 -5.09 -9.74
N ILE A 101 3.68 -4.92 -10.93
CA ILE A 101 3.28 -3.86 -11.86
C ILE A 101 1.84 -4.08 -12.35
N ALA A 102 1.47 -5.31 -12.69
CA ALA A 102 0.12 -5.62 -13.17
C ALA A 102 -0.95 -5.27 -12.12
N ILE A 103 -0.72 -5.61 -10.86
CA ILE A 103 -1.63 -5.30 -9.77
C ILE A 103 -1.71 -3.77 -9.55
N ALA A 104 -0.56 -3.08 -9.57
CA ALA A 104 -0.54 -1.62 -9.43
C ALA A 104 -1.30 -0.93 -10.58
N ARG A 105 -1.13 -1.40 -11.82
CA ARG A 105 -1.90 -0.93 -12.98
C ARG A 105 -3.40 -1.12 -12.76
N GLN A 106 -3.81 -2.31 -12.33
CA GLN A 106 -5.21 -2.61 -12.08
C GLN A 106 -5.82 -1.68 -11.02
N LYS A 107 -5.10 -1.44 -9.95
CA LYS A 107 -5.53 -0.51 -8.87
C LYS A 107 -5.70 0.92 -9.38
N GLY A 108 -4.87 1.34 -10.32
CA GLY A 108 -4.93 2.66 -10.96
C GLY A 108 -5.85 2.72 -12.19
N GLN A 109 -6.49 1.61 -12.55
CA GLN A 109 -7.31 1.50 -13.77
C GLN A 109 -6.51 1.83 -15.04
N ILE A 110 -5.28 1.36 -15.09
CA ILE A 110 -4.34 1.58 -16.20
C ILE A 110 -4.19 0.25 -16.94
N SER A 111 -4.49 0.24 -18.24
CA SER A 111 -4.38 -0.98 -19.04
C SER A 111 -2.92 -1.34 -19.35
N ALA A 112 -2.69 -2.62 -19.70
CA ALA A 112 -1.34 -3.15 -19.89
C ALA A 112 -0.58 -2.52 -21.08
N ASP A 113 -1.31 -1.98 -22.05
CA ASP A 113 -0.77 -1.36 -23.27
C ASP A 113 -0.50 0.15 -23.13
N GLU A 114 -0.96 0.77 -22.05
CA GLU A 114 -0.70 2.20 -21.82
C GLU A 114 0.75 2.43 -21.37
N GLN A 115 1.36 3.48 -21.90
CA GLN A 115 2.68 3.91 -21.45
C GLN A 115 2.59 4.56 -20.08
N VAL A 116 3.51 4.21 -19.19
CA VAL A 116 3.48 4.64 -17.80
C VAL A 116 4.84 5.16 -17.36
N GLN A 117 4.81 6.04 -16.36
CA GLN A 117 5.97 6.39 -15.55
C GLN A 117 5.98 5.49 -14.31
N LEU A 118 7.13 4.88 -14.05
CA LEU A 118 7.33 4.04 -12.87
C LEU A 118 8.12 4.80 -11.81
N TYR A 119 7.74 4.57 -10.56
CA TYR A 119 8.49 5.01 -9.37
C TYR A 119 8.67 3.83 -8.45
N ARG A 120 9.75 3.82 -7.69
CA ARG A 120 9.97 2.86 -6.62
C ARG A 120 10.11 3.59 -5.28
N PHE A 121 9.76 2.89 -4.20
CA PHE A 121 9.92 3.40 -2.84
C PHE A 121 10.19 2.25 -1.88
N GLU A 122 10.87 2.55 -0.79
CA GLU A 122 11.02 1.62 0.32
C GLU A 122 9.96 1.90 1.38
N VAL A 123 9.70 0.92 2.24
CA VAL A 123 8.88 1.11 3.44
C VAL A 123 9.67 0.72 4.67
N VAL A 124 9.39 1.39 5.78
CA VAL A 124 9.85 0.96 7.10
C VAL A 124 8.64 0.40 7.82
N ARG A 125 8.67 -0.91 8.08
CA ARG A 125 7.55 -1.62 8.72
C ARG A 125 7.75 -1.65 10.23
N HIS A 126 6.74 -1.17 10.94
CA HIS A 126 6.69 -1.17 12.40
C HIS A 126 5.61 -2.16 12.86
N PHE A 127 5.98 -3.01 13.78
CA PHE A 127 5.11 -4.02 14.36
C PHE A 127 4.56 -3.60 15.72
#